data_0763d35014556b42d8d14646d39a5c8a
#
_entry.id   0763d35014556b42d8d14646d39a5c8a
#
_cell.length_a   1.000
_cell.length_b   1.000
_cell.length_c   1.000
_cell.angle_alpha   90.00
_cell.angle_beta   90.00
_cell.angle_gamma   90.00
#
_symmetry.space_group_name_H-M   'P 1'
#
loop_
_entity.id
_entity.type
_entity.pdbx_description
1 polymer ?
#
loop_
_entity_poly.entity_id
_entity_poly.type
_entity_poly.pdbx_seq_one_letter_code
_entity_poly.pdbx_strand_id
1 'polypeptide(L)'
;KTLATITFQNFFNKYDKKGGMTGTALTEEKEFRDIYGMDVVEIPTNRVVQRKDLDDAVYMTKKEKFNAVVEAVKEAHAKHQPVLVGTITIETSELLSRMLKREGIPHNVLNAKFHELEAEIVAQAGQADAVTIATNMAGRGTDIKLDDVAREAGGLKIIGTERHESRRIDNQLRGRSGRQGDPGESRFYISLEDDLMRLFGSERLMKVFTSLGVEENEQIEHKMLSNAIEKAQEKIEFNNFGIRKNLLDYDQVNNEQREIIYEERRQVL
;
A
#
# COMPACT_ATOMS: atom_id res chain seq x y z
N LYS A 1 29.13 10.61 -15.85
CA LYS A 1 29.39 11.55 -14.75
C LYS A 1 28.20 12.51 -14.65
N THR A 2 27.54 12.57 -13.49
CA THR A 2 26.45 13.52 -13.21
C THR A 2 27.01 14.93 -13.19
N LEU A 3 26.44 15.85 -13.96
CA LEU A 3 26.88 17.25 -14.05
C LEU A 3 26.02 18.17 -13.15
N ALA A 4 24.73 17.86 -13.01
CA ALA A 4 23.80 18.62 -12.19
C ALA A 4 22.64 17.71 -11.75
N THR A 5 21.93 18.11 -10.71
CA THR A 5 20.74 17.47 -10.20
C THR A 5 19.62 18.49 -10.04
N ILE A 6 18.38 18.03 -10.07
CA ILE A 6 17.18 18.84 -9.81
C ILE A 6 16.19 17.98 -9.04
N THR A 7 15.40 18.56 -8.15
CA THR A 7 14.31 17.85 -7.48
C THR A 7 13.19 17.52 -8.45
N PHE A 8 12.43 16.46 -8.18
CA PHE A 8 11.25 16.12 -8.99
C PHE A 8 10.25 17.27 -9.04
N GLN A 9 10.02 17.94 -7.91
CA GLN A 9 9.10 19.06 -7.80
C GLN A 9 9.51 20.20 -8.74
N ASN A 10 10.77 20.65 -8.67
CA ASN A 10 11.28 21.71 -9.54
C ASN A 10 11.29 21.28 -11.01
N PHE A 11 11.58 20.01 -11.30
CA PHE A 11 11.54 19.48 -12.66
C PHE A 11 10.14 19.59 -13.26
N PHE A 12 9.11 19.08 -12.58
CA PHE A 12 7.75 19.14 -13.09
C PHE A 12 7.18 20.55 -13.11
N ASN A 13 7.60 21.44 -12.20
CA ASN A 13 7.18 22.84 -12.22
C ASN A 13 7.74 23.67 -13.40
N LYS A 14 8.68 23.11 -14.17
CA LYS A 14 9.12 23.72 -15.44
C LYS A 14 8.13 23.55 -16.60
N TYR A 15 7.09 22.74 -16.44
CA TYR A 15 6.09 22.51 -17.46
C TYR A 15 4.82 23.32 -17.14
N ASP A 16 4.33 24.08 -18.13
CA ASP A 16 3.09 24.86 -18.01
C ASP A 16 1.85 23.97 -17.91
N LYS A 17 1.85 22.86 -18.64
CA LYS A 17 0.75 21.89 -18.63
C LYS A 17 1.21 20.57 -18.01
N LYS A 18 0.58 20.21 -16.92
CA LYS A 18 0.83 19.00 -16.16
C LYS A 18 -0.47 18.26 -15.91
N GLY A 19 -0.44 16.96 -16.00
CA GLY A 19 -1.57 16.11 -15.67
C GLY A 19 -1.13 14.68 -15.43
N GLY A 20 -1.95 13.94 -14.71
CA GLY A 20 -1.70 12.53 -14.41
C GLY A 20 -2.98 11.83 -14.03
N MET A 21 -2.97 10.51 -14.03
CA MET A 21 -4.10 9.68 -13.61
C MET A 21 -3.65 8.63 -12.62
N THR A 22 -4.39 8.51 -11.54
CA THR A 22 -4.19 7.45 -10.53
C THR A 22 -5.50 7.21 -9.79
N GLY A 23 -5.71 6.01 -9.29
CA GLY A 23 -6.85 5.68 -8.42
C GLY A 23 -6.69 6.15 -6.97
N THR A 24 -5.60 6.82 -6.61
CA THR A 24 -5.25 7.12 -5.20
C THR A 24 -4.76 8.54 -4.97
N ALA A 25 -5.11 9.51 -5.84
CA ALA A 25 -4.65 10.89 -5.73
C ALA A 25 -5.35 11.68 -4.61
N LEU A 26 -6.58 11.32 -4.25
CA LEU A 26 -7.46 12.12 -3.38
C LEU A 26 -6.83 12.37 -2.00
N THR A 27 -6.13 11.39 -1.43
CA THR A 27 -5.45 11.52 -0.14
C THR A 27 -4.31 12.54 -0.15
N GLU A 28 -3.77 12.86 -1.32
CA GLU A 28 -2.64 13.77 -1.53
C GLU A 28 -3.06 15.09 -2.22
N GLU A 29 -4.37 15.38 -2.30
CA GLU A 29 -4.90 16.55 -3.00
C GLU A 29 -4.24 17.85 -2.54
N LYS A 30 -4.05 18.01 -1.23
CA LYS A 30 -3.40 19.19 -0.65
C LYS A 30 -1.99 19.36 -1.16
N GLU A 31 -1.19 18.30 -1.25
CA GLU A 31 0.18 18.35 -1.76
C GLU A 31 0.20 18.68 -3.25
N PHE A 32 -0.71 18.10 -4.04
CA PHE A 32 -0.83 18.45 -5.46
C PHE A 32 -1.15 19.92 -5.69
N ARG A 33 -2.02 20.48 -4.88
CA ARG A 33 -2.39 21.91 -4.95
C ARG A 33 -1.25 22.80 -4.49
N ASP A 34 -0.66 22.53 -3.32
CA ASP A 34 0.34 23.39 -2.69
C ASP A 34 1.69 23.39 -3.43
N ILE A 35 2.09 22.27 -4.03
CA ILE A 35 3.40 22.09 -4.67
C ILE A 35 3.34 22.29 -6.20
N TYR A 36 2.29 21.78 -6.83
CA TYR A 36 2.22 21.72 -8.29
C TYR A 36 1.13 22.59 -8.90
N GLY A 37 0.28 23.23 -8.07
CA GLY A 37 -0.86 24.01 -8.53
C GLY A 37 -1.90 23.19 -9.30
N MET A 38 -2.05 21.91 -8.94
CA MET A 38 -2.99 20.99 -9.60
C MET A 38 -4.13 20.61 -8.66
N ASP A 39 -5.34 20.62 -9.21
CA ASP A 39 -6.50 20.06 -8.51
C ASP A 39 -6.66 18.57 -8.79
N VAL A 40 -7.27 17.86 -7.84
CA VAL A 40 -7.63 16.45 -8.00
C VAL A 40 -9.12 16.37 -8.35
N VAL A 41 -9.41 15.73 -9.48
CA VAL A 41 -10.79 15.51 -9.95
C VAL A 41 -11.10 14.02 -9.85
N GLU A 42 -12.10 13.69 -9.05
CA GLU A 42 -12.59 12.32 -8.92
C GLU A 42 -13.51 11.97 -10.10
N ILE A 43 -13.14 10.95 -10.86
CA ILE A 43 -13.95 10.42 -11.96
C ILE A 43 -14.62 9.14 -11.45
N PRO A 44 -15.96 9.08 -11.43
CA PRO A 44 -16.69 7.89 -10.99
C PRO A 44 -16.30 6.65 -11.78
N THR A 45 -16.27 5.51 -11.10
CA THR A 45 -16.00 4.22 -11.75
C THR A 45 -17.12 3.84 -12.72
N ASN A 46 -16.77 3.22 -13.87
CA ASN A 46 -17.75 2.74 -14.86
C ASN A 46 -18.73 1.70 -14.29
N ARG A 47 -18.26 0.87 -13.36
CA ARG A 47 -19.10 -0.11 -12.63
C ARG A 47 -18.96 0.11 -11.14
N VAL A 48 -20.03 -0.20 -10.41
CA VAL A 48 -20.01 -0.11 -8.94
C VAL A 48 -18.96 -1.05 -8.38
N VAL A 49 -18.16 -0.57 -7.44
CA VAL A 49 -17.15 -1.38 -6.73
C VAL A 49 -17.88 -2.38 -5.83
N GLN A 50 -17.67 -3.67 -6.07
CA GLN A 50 -18.26 -4.76 -5.28
C GLN A 50 -17.32 -5.29 -4.18
N ARG A 51 -16.07 -4.83 -4.16
CA ARG A 51 -15.09 -5.21 -3.12
C ARG A 51 -15.59 -4.81 -1.74
N LYS A 52 -15.47 -5.74 -0.79
CA LYS A 52 -15.75 -5.52 0.63
C LYS A 52 -14.43 -5.19 1.34
N ASP A 53 -14.32 -3.97 1.84
CA ASP A 53 -13.18 -3.55 2.66
C ASP A 53 -13.56 -3.75 4.13
N LEU A 54 -12.96 -4.79 4.76
CA LEU A 54 -13.23 -5.15 6.15
C LEU A 54 -12.41 -4.29 7.10
N ASP A 55 -12.89 -4.13 8.33
CA ASP A 55 -12.15 -3.48 9.41
C ASP A 55 -10.85 -4.23 9.71
N ASP A 56 -9.85 -3.51 10.21
CA ASP A 56 -8.56 -4.07 10.53
C ASP A 56 -8.68 -5.15 11.62
N ALA A 57 -7.94 -6.24 11.43
CA ALA A 57 -7.76 -7.28 12.43
C ALA A 57 -6.52 -6.96 13.28
N VAL A 58 -6.70 -6.61 14.54
CA VAL A 58 -5.61 -6.17 15.40
C VAL A 58 -5.27 -7.22 16.44
N TYR A 59 -3.97 -7.48 16.59
CA TYR A 59 -3.39 -8.48 17.48
C TYR A 59 -2.35 -7.85 18.41
N MET A 60 -2.09 -8.48 19.55
CA MET A 60 -1.09 -8.01 20.51
C MET A 60 0.32 -8.14 19.96
N THR A 61 0.65 -9.26 19.33
CA THR A 61 2.00 -9.60 18.87
C THR A 61 2.07 -9.85 17.37
N LYS A 62 3.26 -9.67 16.79
CA LYS A 62 3.53 -10.05 15.39
C LYS A 62 3.31 -11.55 15.14
N LYS A 63 3.62 -12.39 16.12
CA LYS A 63 3.44 -13.83 16.01
C LYS A 63 1.96 -14.21 15.83
N GLU A 64 1.08 -13.66 16.66
CA GLU A 64 -0.37 -13.89 16.56
C GLU A 64 -0.90 -13.40 15.22
N LYS A 65 -0.51 -12.20 14.81
CA LYS A 65 -0.85 -11.61 13.52
C LYS A 65 -0.49 -12.54 12.37
N PHE A 66 0.75 -13.03 12.30
CA PHE A 66 1.19 -13.88 11.20
C PHE A 66 0.51 -15.26 11.22
N ASN A 67 0.21 -15.82 12.38
CA ASN A 67 -0.60 -17.03 12.48
C ASN A 67 -2.01 -16.79 11.91
N ALA A 68 -2.64 -15.68 12.26
CA ALA A 68 -3.95 -15.32 11.73
C ALA A 68 -3.94 -15.07 10.20
N VAL A 69 -2.88 -14.45 9.67
CA VAL A 69 -2.69 -14.32 8.22
C VAL A 69 -2.62 -15.68 7.54
N VAL A 70 -1.85 -16.61 8.09
CA VAL A 70 -1.75 -17.98 7.53
C VAL A 70 -3.10 -18.69 7.56
N GLU A 71 -3.86 -18.60 8.65
CA GLU A 71 -5.19 -19.20 8.73
C GLU A 71 -6.16 -18.56 7.71
N ALA A 72 -6.13 -17.22 7.54
CA ALA A 72 -6.94 -16.54 6.55
C ALA A 72 -6.61 -16.95 5.11
N VAL A 73 -5.33 -17.24 4.81
CA VAL A 73 -4.90 -17.78 3.52
C VAL A 73 -5.42 -19.21 3.34
N LYS A 74 -5.33 -20.06 4.37
CA LYS A 74 -5.84 -21.44 4.35
C LYS A 74 -7.35 -21.48 4.06
N GLU A 75 -8.11 -20.65 4.77
CA GLU A 75 -9.56 -20.55 4.58
C GLU A 75 -9.96 -20.12 3.17
N ALA A 76 -9.24 -19.14 2.62
CA ALA A 76 -9.50 -18.68 1.25
C ALA A 76 -9.12 -19.73 0.21
N HIS A 77 -7.96 -20.37 0.38
CA HIS A 77 -7.49 -21.45 -0.50
C HIS A 77 -8.46 -22.65 -0.49
N ALA A 78 -9.00 -23.01 0.68
CA ALA A 78 -10.01 -24.07 0.77
C ALA A 78 -11.33 -23.74 0.04
N LYS A 79 -11.59 -22.46 -0.23
CA LYS A 79 -12.76 -21.97 -0.99
C LYS A 79 -12.44 -21.68 -2.47
N HIS A 80 -11.26 -22.04 -2.93
CA HIS A 80 -10.75 -21.72 -4.28
C HIS A 80 -10.63 -20.21 -4.54
N GLN A 81 -10.61 -19.38 -3.49
CA GLN A 81 -10.49 -17.94 -3.60
C GLN A 81 -9.01 -17.54 -3.75
N PRO A 82 -8.62 -16.82 -4.80
CA PRO A 82 -7.25 -16.33 -4.95
C PRO A 82 -6.90 -15.29 -3.88
N VAL A 83 -5.66 -15.34 -3.38
CA VAL A 83 -5.18 -14.47 -2.30
C VAL A 83 -3.93 -13.73 -2.74
N LEU A 84 -3.92 -12.42 -2.52
CA LEU A 84 -2.73 -11.59 -2.62
C LEU A 84 -2.37 -11.05 -1.23
N VAL A 85 -1.23 -11.51 -0.71
CA VAL A 85 -0.68 -11.06 0.57
C VAL A 85 0.32 -9.93 0.32
N GLY A 86 -0.02 -8.73 0.76
CA GLY A 86 0.86 -7.55 0.70
C GLY A 86 1.77 -7.47 1.91
N THR A 87 3.07 -7.35 1.68
CA THR A 87 4.09 -7.17 2.72
C THR A 87 4.88 -5.89 2.50
N ILE A 88 5.44 -5.32 3.57
CA ILE A 88 6.26 -4.10 3.49
C ILE A 88 7.71 -4.46 3.15
N THR A 89 8.23 -5.55 3.74
CA THR A 89 9.63 -5.93 3.61
C THR A 89 9.82 -7.30 2.96
N ILE A 90 10.99 -7.53 2.40
CA ILE A 90 11.37 -8.82 1.82
C ILE A 90 11.43 -9.90 2.92
N GLU A 91 11.95 -9.54 4.10
CA GLU A 91 12.06 -10.44 5.26
C GLU A 91 10.69 -10.97 5.69
N THR A 92 9.67 -10.09 5.73
CA THR A 92 8.28 -10.49 6.01
C THR A 92 7.73 -11.43 4.95
N SER A 93 8.03 -11.17 3.67
CA SER A 93 7.63 -12.05 2.55
C SER A 93 8.25 -13.45 2.71
N GLU A 94 9.53 -13.51 3.04
CA GLU A 94 10.25 -14.77 3.24
C GLU A 94 9.78 -15.53 4.47
N LEU A 95 9.44 -14.82 5.56
CA LEU A 95 8.88 -15.41 6.77
C LEU A 95 7.53 -16.08 6.47
N LEU A 96 6.61 -15.35 5.84
CA LEU A 96 5.30 -15.88 5.46
C LEU A 96 5.41 -17.04 4.47
N SER A 97 6.33 -16.94 3.51
CA SER A 97 6.59 -18.05 2.59
C SER A 97 7.02 -19.33 3.31
N ARG A 98 7.89 -19.22 4.32
CA ARG A 98 8.27 -20.37 5.15
C ARG A 98 7.09 -20.93 5.95
N MET A 99 6.23 -20.06 6.48
CA MET A 99 5.04 -20.48 7.24
C MET A 99 4.05 -21.21 6.33
N LEU A 100 3.73 -20.67 5.15
CA LEU A 100 2.83 -21.30 4.18
C LEU A 100 3.38 -22.63 3.65
N LYS A 101 4.68 -22.74 3.44
CA LYS A 101 5.34 -24.02 3.06
C LYS A 101 5.16 -25.08 4.13
N ARG A 102 5.24 -24.74 5.42
CA ARG A 102 5.01 -25.69 6.52
C ARG A 102 3.56 -26.19 6.55
N GLU A 103 2.61 -25.34 6.17
CA GLU A 103 1.19 -25.70 6.04
C GLU A 103 0.86 -26.42 4.71
N GLY A 104 1.84 -26.61 3.85
CA GLY A 104 1.67 -27.30 2.56
C GLY A 104 0.90 -26.49 1.50
N ILE A 105 0.82 -25.16 1.66
CA ILE A 105 0.11 -24.28 0.73
C ILE A 105 1.04 -23.85 -0.40
N PRO A 106 0.73 -24.22 -1.67
CA PRO A 106 1.46 -23.73 -2.83
C PRO A 106 1.30 -22.21 -2.95
N HIS A 107 2.41 -21.50 -3.21
CA HIS A 107 2.36 -20.05 -3.37
C HIS A 107 3.53 -19.52 -4.18
N ASN A 108 3.36 -18.34 -4.75
CA ASN A 108 4.40 -17.58 -5.42
C ASN A 108 4.83 -16.39 -4.57
N VAL A 109 6.11 -16.02 -4.65
CA VAL A 109 6.65 -14.82 -3.98
C VAL A 109 7.13 -13.84 -5.03
N LEU A 110 6.55 -12.65 -5.02
CA LEU A 110 6.85 -11.55 -5.92
C LEU A 110 7.59 -10.45 -5.15
N ASN A 111 8.89 -10.35 -5.37
CA ASN A 111 9.73 -9.32 -4.78
C ASN A 111 10.78 -8.83 -5.79
N ALA A 112 11.49 -7.74 -5.43
CA ALA A 112 12.48 -7.11 -6.30
C ALA A 112 13.64 -8.00 -6.77
N LYS A 113 13.77 -9.24 -6.24
CA LYS A 113 14.82 -10.19 -6.64
C LYS A 113 14.47 -10.97 -7.92
N PHE A 114 13.20 -10.99 -8.35
CA PHE A 114 12.67 -11.86 -9.40
C PHE A 114 11.90 -11.11 -10.49
N HIS A 115 12.46 -10.02 -11.01
CA HIS A 115 11.80 -9.19 -12.03
C HIS A 115 11.42 -9.93 -13.33
N GLU A 116 12.21 -10.91 -13.74
CA GLU A 116 11.98 -11.63 -15.01
C GLU A 116 10.70 -12.48 -15.00
N LEU A 117 10.30 -12.97 -13.83
CA LEU A 117 9.09 -13.80 -13.64
C LEU A 117 7.87 -12.99 -13.17
N GLU A 118 8.02 -11.69 -12.96
CA GLU A 118 6.98 -10.83 -12.39
C GLU A 118 5.68 -10.88 -13.19
N ALA A 119 5.77 -10.71 -14.50
CA ALA A 119 4.59 -10.69 -15.38
C ALA A 119 3.85 -12.03 -15.37
N GLU A 120 4.59 -13.15 -15.33
CA GLU A 120 4.00 -14.48 -15.30
C GLU A 120 3.31 -14.78 -13.97
N ILE A 121 3.95 -14.44 -12.85
CA ILE A 121 3.36 -14.59 -11.51
C ILE A 121 2.09 -13.75 -11.38
N VAL A 122 2.11 -12.49 -11.86
CA VAL A 122 0.94 -11.62 -11.81
C VAL A 122 -0.19 -12.14 -12.68
N ALA A 123 0.12 -12.69 -13.86
CA ALA A 123 -0.89 -13.32 -14.74
C ALA A 123 -1.60 -14.50 -14.07
N GLN A 124 -0.91 -15.23 -13.20
CA GLN A 124 -1.47 -16.37 -12.46
C GLN A 124 -2.18 -15.96 -11.16
N ALA A 125 -1.90 -14.79 -10.61
CA ALA A 125 -2.38 -14.38 -9.29
C ALA A 125 -3.91 -14.27 -9.15
N GLY A 126 -4.64 -14.20 -10.26
CA GLY A 126 -6.10 -14.13 -10.30
C GLY A 126 -6.78 -15.46 -10.56
N GLN A 127 -6.04 -16.55 -10.72
CA GLN A 127 -6.61 -17.89 -10.93
C GLN A 127 -7.06 -18.49 -9.60
N ALA A 128 -8.05 -19.38 -9.68
CA ALA A 128 -8.49 -20.15 -8.52
C ALA A 128 -7.31 -20.83 -7.81
N ASP A 129 -7.36 -20.89 -6.49
CA ASP A 129 -6.30 -21.45 -5.62
C ASP A 129 -4.97 -20.70 -5.62
N ALA A 130 -4.81 -19.65 -6.40
CA ALA A 130 -3.55 -18.89 -6.44
C ALA A 130 -3.31 -18.15 -5.11
N VAL A 131 -2.13 -18.38 -4.53
CA VAL A 131 -1.63 -17.60 -3.38
C VAL A 131 -0.37 -16.88 -3.80
N THR A 132 -0.39 -15.55 -3.71
CA THR A 132 0.76 -14.72 -4.10
C THR A 132 1.15 -13.83 -2.92
N ILE A 133 2.40 -13.86 -2.53
CA ILE A 133 2.98 -12.91 -1.57
C ILE A 133 3.73 -11.85 -2.38
N ALA A 134 3.38 -10.58 -2.21
CA ALA A 134 4.00 -9.48 -2.95
C ALA A 134 4.45 -8.35 -2.03
N THR A 135 5.64 -7.80 -2.25
CA THR A 135 6.01 -6.51 -1.67
C THR A 135 5.27 -5.39 -2.40
N ASN A 136 5.05 -4.26 -1.73
CA ASN A 136 4.17 -3.17 -2.19
C ASN A 136 4.36 -2.71 -3.63
N MET A 137 5.59 -2.70 -4.10
CA MET A 137 5.94 -2.17 -5.43
C MET A 137 5.88 -3.24 -6.52
N ALA A 138 5.87 -4.52 -6.16
CA ALA A 138 5.86 -5.62 -7.10
C ALA A 138 4.49 -5.75 -7.81
N GLY A 139 4.50 -5.99 -9.11
CA GLY A 139 3.29 -6.11 -9.95
C GLY A 139 2.52 -4.81 -10.15
N ARG A 140 3.11 -3.64 -9.85
CA ARG A 140 2.45 -2.35 -10.07
C ARG A 140 2.25 -2.08 -11.57
N GLY A 141 1.05 -1.62 -11.93
CA GLY A 141 0.70 -1.32 -13.31
C GLY A 141 0.20 -2.52 -14.12
N THR A 142 0.26 -3.73 -13.56
CA THR A 142 -0.28 -4.94 -14.20
C THR A 142 -1.64 -5.29 -13.61
N ASP A 143 -2.59 -5.64 -14.49
CA ASP A 143 -3.94 -6.03 -14.10
C ASP A 143 -3.99 -7.52 -13.73
N ILE A 144 -4.62 -7.84 -12.61
CA ILE A 144 -4.86 -9.22 -12.16
C ILE A 144 -6.24 -9.63 -12.67
N LYS A 145 -6.25 -10.52 -13.65
CA LYS A 145 -7.50 -11.03 -14.25
C LYS A 145 -7.96 -12.28 -13.52
N LEU A 146 -9.21 -12.27 -13.09
CA LEU A 146 -9.83 -13.42 -12.44
C LEU A 146 -10.33 -14.42 -13.47
N ASP A 147 -10.17 -15.72 -13.19
CA ASP A 147 -10.95 -16.76 -13.87
C ASP A 147 -12.38 -16.84 -13.29
N ASP A 148 -13.24 -17.65 -13.91
CA ASP A 148 -14.64 -17.73 -13.50
C ASP A 148 -14.79 -18.37 -12.12
N VAL A 149 -13.99 -19.39 -11.79
CA VAL A 149 -14.00 -20.06 -10.48
C VAL A 149 -13.60 -19.09 -9.37
N ALA A 150 -12.53 -18.32 -9.58
CA ALA A 150 -12.08 -17.29 -8.66
C ALA A 150 -13.13 -16.20 -8.43
N ARG A 151 -13.85 -15.81 -9.50
CA ARG A 151 -14.94 -14.83 -9.43
C ARG A 151 -16.12 -15.35 -8.62
N GLU A 152 -16.51 -16.61 -8.83
CA GLU A 152 -17.57 -17.27 -8.06
C GLU A 152 -17.18 -17.50 -6.60
N ALA A 153 -15.91 -17.75 -6.32
CA ALA A 153 -15.36 -17.88 -4.96
C ALA A 153 -15.31 -16.57 -4.16
N GLY A 154 -15.69 -15.44 -4.75
CA GLY A 154 -15.73 -14.13 -4.11
C GLY A 154 -14.67 -13.15 -4.59
N GLY A 155 -13.92 -13.50 -5.64
CA GLY A 155 -12.89 -12.68 -6.25
C GLY A 155 -11.59 -12.63 -5.47
N LEU A 156 -10.71 -11.72 -5.84
CA LEU A 156 -9.37 -11.61 -5.22
C LEU A 156 -9.47 -11.11 -3.78
N LYS A 157 -8.93 -11.90 -2.84
CA LYS A 157 -8.76 -11.51 -1.44
C LYS A 157 -7.42 -10.83 -1.23
N ILE A 158 -7.45 -9.61 -0.74
CA ILE A 158 -6.27 -8.83 -0.35
C ILE A 158 -6.05 -8.98 1.15
N ILE A 159 -4.86 -9.40 1.53
CA ILE A 159 -4.40 -9.44 2.91
C ILE A 159 -3.20 -8.49 3.03
N GLY A 160 -3.39 -7.35 3.72
CA GLY A 160 -2.28 -6.47 4.10
C GLY A 160 -1.69 -6.94 5.43
N THR A 161 -0.39 -7.14 5.51
CA THR A 161 0.26 -7.60 6.77
C THR A 161 0.61 -6.48 7.72
N GLU A 162 0.52 -5.25 7.26
CA GLU A 162 0.75 -4.01 8.03
C GLU A 162 0.09 -2.84 7.31
N ARG A 163 -0.24 -1.79 8.04
CA ARG A 163 -0.56 -0.48 7.46
C ARG A 163 0.72 0.26 7.09
N HIS A 164 0.70 0.94 5.97
CA HIS A 164 1.81 1.78 5.51
C HIS A 164 1.78 3.16 6.15
N GLU A 165 2.87 3.89 6.04
CA GLU A 165 2.95 5.29 6.45
C GLU A 165 2.05 6.23 5.63
N SER A 166 1.51 5.76 4.51
CA SER A 166 0.61 6.51 3.65
C SER A 166 -0.63 5.68 3.29
N ARG A 167 -1.81 6.24 3.53
CA ARG A 167 -3.11 5.66 3.12
C ARG A 167 -3.17 5.42 1.61
N ARG A 168 -2.48 6.22 0.84
CA ARG A 168 -2.36 6.05 -0.61
C ARG A 168 -1.78 4.68 -0.98
N ILE A 169 -0.79 4.21 -0.26
CA ILE A 169 -0.16 2.90 -0.50
C ILE A 169 -1.12 1.77 -0.11
N ASP A 170 -1.82 1.89 1.01
CA ASP A 170 -2.87 0.94 1.41
C ASP A 170 -3.97 0.85 0.35
N ASN A 171 -4.43 1.99 -0.16
CA ASN A 171 -5.44 2.05 -1.21
C ASN A 171 -4.94 1.45 -2.54
N GLN A 172 -3.65 1.59 -2.87
CA GLN A 172 -3.05 0.92 -4.02
C GLN A 172 -3.05 -0.61 -3.88
N LEU A 173 -2.83 -1.11 -2.68
CA LEU A 173 -2.92 -2.55 -2.40
C LEU A 173 -4.37 -3.03 -2.52
N ARG A 174 -5.32 -2.37 -1.84
CA ARG A 174 -6.76 -2.68 -1.94
C ARG A 174 -7.26 -2.62 -3.38
N GLY A 175 -6.82 -1.61 -4.14
CA GLY A 175 -7.22 -1.36 -5.52
C GLY A 175 -6.74 -2.42 -6.53
N ARG A 176 -6.01 -3.44 -6.11
CA ARG A 176 -5.71 -4.62 -6.93
C ARG A 176 -6.89 -5.58 -7.04
N SER A 177 -7.84 -5.50 -6.11
CA SER A 177 -9.07 -6.27 -6.08
C SER A 177 -10.29 -5.41 -6.40
N GLY A 178 -11.37 -6.04 -6.86
CA GLY A 178 -12.65 -5.37 -7.16
C GLY A 178 -12.60 -4.49 -8.42
N ARG A 179 -11.75 -4.81 -9.37
CA ARG A 179 -11.62 -4.09 -10.64
C ARG A 179 -12.72 -4.49 -11.61
N GLN A 180 -13.13 -3.57 -12.48
CA GLN A 180 -14.11 -3.79 -13.55
C GLN A 180 -15.48 -4.34 -13.08
N GLY A 181 -15.81 -4.13 -11.81
CA GLY A 181 -17.03 -4.65 -11.19
C GLY A 181 -16.93 -6.11 -10.72
N ASP A 182 -15.74 -6.68 -10.68
CA ASP A 182 -15.49 -7.98 -10.07
C ASP A 182 -15.72 -7.94 -8.55
N PRO A 183 -16.16 -9.03 -7.92
CA PRO A 183 -16.16 -9.16 -6.47
C PRO A 183 -14.73 -9.14 -5.92
N GLY A 184 -14.61 -8.92 -4.63
CA GLY A 184 -13.34 -8.93 -3.94
C GLY A 184 -13.47 -8.63 -2.47
N GLU A 185 -12.39 -8.81 -1.76
CA GLU A 185 -12.31 -8.54 -0.33
C GLU A 185 -10.93 -7.98 0.03
N SER A 186 -10.88 -7.06 0.99
CA SER A 186 -9.61 -6.60 1.54
C SER A 186 -9.66 -6.52 3.06
N ARG A 187 -8.55 -6.89 3.70
CA ARG A 187 -8.36 -6.76 5.14
C ARG A 187 -6.90 -6.54 5.49
N PHE A 188 -6.64 -5.66 6.44
CA PHE A 188 -5.32 -5.48 7.03
C PHE A 188 -5.24 -6.21 8.38
N TYR A 189 -4.12 -6.88 8.58
CA TYR A 189 -3.76 -7.58 9.82
C TYR A 189 -2.63 -6.80 10.49
N ILE A 190 -2.86 -6.32 11.69
CA ILE A 190 -2.01 -5.36 12.38
C ILE A 190 -1.62 -5.92 13.74
N SER A 191 -0.41 -5.65 14.18
CA SER A 191 0.01 -5.92 15.56
C SER A 191 0.43 -4.63 16.26
N LEU A 192 0.30 -4.60 17.58
CA LEU A 192 0.79 -3.48 18.38
C LEU A 192 2.32 -3.33 18.34
N GLU A 193 3.02 -4.36 17.85
CA GLU A 193 4.46 -4.38 17.63
C GLU A 193 4.87 -3.86 16.27
N ASP A 194 3.92 -3.52 15.37
CA ASP A 194 4.21 -2.94 14.06
C ASP A 194 4.79 -1.52 14.21
N ASP A 195 5.67 -1.14 13.31
CA ASP A 195 6.41 0.12 13.42
C ASP A 195 5.48 1.33 13.43
N LEU A 196 4.43 1.33 12.62
CA LEU A 196 3.41 2.36 12.62
C LEU A 196 2.75 2.52 13.99
N MET A 197 2.41 1.39 14.63
CA MET A 197 1.75 1.36 15.94
C MET A 197 2.70 1.82 17.05
N ARG A 198 3.99 1.50 16.96
CA ARG A 198 5.02 1.94 17.90
C ARG A 198 5.26 3.45 17.84
N LEU A 199 5.22 4.03 16.64
CA LEU A 199 5.44 5.46 16.43
C LEU A 199 4.30 6.35 16.95
N PHE A 200 3.05 5.90 16.90
CA PHE A 200 1.90 6.80 17.05
C PHE A 200 0.86 6.42 18.11
N GLY A 201 0.98 5.32 18.82
CA GLY A 201 -0.13 5.01 19.69
C GLY A 201 0.02 3.88 20.68
N SER A 202 1.17 3.25 20.78
CA SER A 202 1.32 2.03 21.56
C SER A 202 0.86 2.17 23.03
N GLU A 203 1.23 3.24 23.72
CA GLU A 203 0.90 3.35 25.15
C GLU A 203 -0.59 3.58 25.44
N ARG A 204 -1.27 4.43 24.64
CA ARG A 204 -2.71 4.66 24.82
C ARG A 204 -3.53 3.48 24.35
N LEU A 205 -3.16 2.89 23.23
CA LEU A 205 -3.81 1.70 22.71
C LEU A 205 -3.56 0.49 23.63
N MET A 206 -2.34 0.28 24.11
CA MET A 206 -2.03 -0.76 25.08
C MET A 206 -2.88 -0.64 26.36
N LYS A 207 -3.09 0.57 26.87
CA LYS A 207 -3.99 0.79 28.01
C LYS A 207 -5.44 0.42 27.70
N VAL A 208 -5.92 0.73 26.50
CA VAL A 208 -7.27 0.33 26.05
C VAL A 208 -7.36 -1.19 25.94
N PHE A 209 -6.38 -1.86 25.35
CA PHE A 209 -6.34 -3.32 25.21
C PHE A 209 -6.29 -4.01 26.57
N THR A 210 -5.41 -3.54 27.46
CA THR A 210 -5.32 -4.08 28.83
C THR A 210 -6.62 -3.88 29.62
N SER A 211 -7.31 -2.76 29.39
CA SER A 211 -8.59 -2.48 30.07
C SER A 211 -9.76 -3.30 29.52
N LEU A 212 -9.66 -3.76 28.27
CA LEU A 212 -10.65 -4.62 27.62
C LEU A 212 -10.50 -6.10 27.97
N GLY A 213 -9.41 -6.47 28.68
CA GLY A 213 -9.18 -7.85 29.11
C GLY A 213 -8.96 -8.83 27.95
N VAL A 214 -8.34 -8.38 26.88
CA VAL A 214 -8.12 -9.17 25.67
C VAL A 214 -7.20 -10.35 25.97
N GLU A 215 -7.65 -11.56 25.64
CA GLU A 215 -6.87 -12.80 25.80
C GLU A 215 -5.82 -12.97 24.69
N GLU A 216 -4.79 -13.81 24.93
CA GLU A 216 -3.84 -14.19 23.88
C GLU A 216 -4.56 -14.83 22.69
N ASN A 217 -4.15 -14.44 21.47
CA ASN A 217 -4.73 -14.83 20.18
C ASN A 217 -6.16 -14.32 19.92
N GLU A 218 -6.70 -13.43 20.73
CA GLU A 218 -7.97 -12.80 20.44
C GLU A 218 -7.81 -11.69 19.40
N GLN A 219 -8.59 -11.80 18.32
CA GLN A 219 -8.68 -10.77 17.30
C GLN A 219 -9.60 -9.66 17.77
N ILE A 220 -9.11 -8.42 17.70
CA ILE A 220 -9.93 -7.27 18.02
C ILE A 220 -10.38 -6.61 16.71
N GLU A 221 -11.68 -6.64 16.49
CA GLU A 221 -12.34 -5.90 15.43
C GLU A 221 -13.12 -4.75 16.04
N HIS A 222 -12.65 -3.54 15.85
CA HIS A 222 -13.42 -2.39 16.27
C HIS A 222 -13.18 -1.21 15.33
N LYS A 223 -14.23 -0.68 14.74
CA LYS A 223 -14.19 0.46 13.83
C LYS A 223 -13.47 1.69 14.43
N MET A 224 -13.57 1.89 15.74
CA MET A 224 -12.83 2.94 16.43
C MET A 224 -11.32 2.77 16.33
N LEU A 225 -10.84 1.52 16.27
CA LEU A 225 -9.43 1.20 16.18
C LEU A 225 -8.90 1.48 14.77
N SER A 226 -9.62 1.01 13.75
CA SER A 226 -9.31 1.35 12.34
C SER A 226 -9.28 2.87 12.12
N ASN A 227 -10.23 3.59 12.67
CA ASN A 227 -10.27 5.06 12.59
C ASN A 227 -9.09 5.71 13.36
N ALA A 228 -8.65 5.15 14.47
CA ALA A 228 -7.50 5.67 15.23
C ALA A 228 -6.19 5.46 14.45
N ILE A 229 -6.04 4.32 13.79
CA ILE A 229 -4.91 4.01 12.93
C ILE A 229 -4.87 4.95 11.72
N GLU A 230 -6.01 5.17 11.09
CA GLU A 230 -6.11 6.09 9.95
C GLU A 230 -5.74 7.53 10.32
N LYS A 231 -6.18 8.02 11.47
CA LYS A 231 -5.76 9.33 12.00
C LYS A 231 -4.25 9.38 12.32
N ALA A 232 -3.66 8.29 12.76
CA ALA A 232 -2.22 8.19 12.95
C ALA A 232 -1.49 8.29 11.60
N GLN A 233 -1.96 7.60 10.58
CA GLN A 233 -1.42 7.71 9.21
C GLN A 233 -1.52 9.15 8.68
N GLU A 234 -2.68 9.81 8.81
CA GLU A 234 -2.85 11.23 8.43
C GLU A 234 -1.80 12.14 9.06
N LYS A 235 -1.49 11.92 10.33
CA LYS A 235 -0.48 12.70 11.04
C LYS A 235 0.94 12.47 10.50
N ILE A 236 1.26 11.23 10.13
CA ILE A 236 2.54 10.90 9.48
C ILE A 236 2.62 11.53 8.10
N GLU A 237 1.56 11.39 7.31
CA GLU A 237 1.46 11.99 5.97
C GLU A 237 1.71 13.50 6.04
N PHE A 238 1.07 14.17 7.01
CA PHE A 238 1.26 15.60 7.22
C PHE A 238 2.71 15.96 7.61
N ASN A 239 3.34 15.20 8.51
CA ASN A 239 4.73 15.42 8.88
C ASN A 239 5.68 15.19 7.68
N ASN A 240 5.47 14.10 6.94
CA ASN A 240 6.27 13.78 5.76
C ASN A 240 6.09 14.82 4.64
N PHE A 241 4.88 15.34 4.47
CA PHE A 241 4.63 16.46 3.57
C PHE A 241 5.41 17.70 4.02
N GLY A 242 5.40 18.05 5.31
CA GLY A 242 6.19 19.15 5.86
C GLY A 242 7.68 19.03 5.57
N ILE A 243 8.24 17.83 5.75
CA ILE A 243 9.65 17.55 5.43
C ILE A 243 9.92 17.76 3.93
N ARG A 244 9.08 17.21 3.05
CA ARG A 244 9.23 17.38 1.59
C ARG A 244 9.13 18.85 1.18
N LYS A 245 8.21 19.61 1.77
CA LYS A 245 8.05 21.04 1.52
C LYS A 245 9.29 21.83 1.94
N ASN A 246 9.81 21.58 3.13
CA ASN A 246 11.03 22.25 3.60
C ASN A 246 12.22 21.96 2.67
N LEU A 247 12.38 20.71 2.19
CA LEU A 247 13.43 20.37 1.24
C LEU A 247 13.27 21.14 -0.08
N LEU A 248 12.04 21.33 -0.54
CA LEU A 248 11.77 22.14 -1.74
C LEU A 248 12.10 23.61 -1.52
N ASP A 249 11.73 24.17 -0.37
CA ASP A 249 12.02 25.55 -0.02
C ASP A 249 13.55 25.81 0.01
N TYR A 250 14.32 24.87 0.57
CA TYR A 250 15.80 24.95 0.53
C TYR A 250 16.38 24.81 -0.89
N ASP A 251 15.82 23.92 -1.73
CA ASP A 251 16.29 23.74 -3.11
C ASP A 251 15.90 24.90 -4.03
N GLN A 252 14.93 25.73 -3.62
CA GLN A 252 14.49 26.89 -4.40
C GLN A 252 15.65 27.84 -4.70
N VAL A 253 16.48 28.15 -3.71
CA VAL A 253 17.65 29.00 -3.88
C VAL A 253 18.62 28.42 -4.91
N ASN A 254 18.89 27.11 -4.82
CA ASN A 254 19.74 26.43 -5.79
C ASN A 254 19.11 26.38 -7.18
N ASN A 255 17.80 26.30 -7.26
CA ASN A 255 17.07 26.31 -8.53
C ASN A 255 17.16 27.69 -9.22
N GLU A 256 17.00 28.76 -8.48
CA GLU A 256 17.16 30.14 -9.01
C GLU A 256 18.58 30.36 -9.56
N GLN A 257 19.61 29.93 -8.83
CA GLN A 257 20.99 29.99 -9.32
C GLN A 257 21.19 29.14 -10.59
N ARG A 258 20.60 27.95 -10.64
CA ARG A 258 20.64 27.06 -11.81
C ARG A 258 20.02 27.73 -13.04
N GLU A 259 18.89 28.39 -12.89
CA GLU A 259 18.18 29.08 -13.96
C GLU A 259 19.03 30.22 -14.55
N ILE A 260 19.65 31.04 -13.70
CA ILE A 260 20.55 32.12 -14.13
C ILE A 260 21.70 31.54 -14.96
N ILE A 261 22.40 30.55 -14.44
CA ILE A 261 23.56 29.95 -15.13
C ILE A 261 23.17 29.28 -16.43
N TYR A 262 22.02 28.62 -16.48
CA TYR A 262 21.54 27.98 -17.71
C TYR A 262 21.07 28.99 -18.75
N GLU A 263 20.52 30.12 -18.35
CA GLU A 263 20.18 31.21 -19.25
C GLU A 263 21.43 31.87 -19.87
N GLU A 264 22.42 32.20 -19.05
CA GLU A 264 23.72 32.68 -19.49
C GLU A 264 24.39 31.71 -20.46
N ARG A 265 24.39 30.41 -20.10
CA ARG A 265 24.92 29.35 -20.99
C ARG A 265 24.18 29.32 -22.36
N ARG A 266 22.88 29.47 -22.34
CA ARG A 266 22.08 29.47 -23.57
C ARG A 266 22.40 30.66 -24.48
N GLN A 267 22.70 31.82 -23.90
CA GLN A 267 23.11 33.01 -24.66
C GLN A 267 24.49 32.83 -25.30
N VAL A 268 25.36 32.04 -24.72
CA VAL A 268 26.71 31.77 -25.26
C VAL A 268 26.67 30.69 -26.36
N LEU A 269 25.77 29.75 -26.30
CA LEU A 269 25.59 28.66 -27.30
C LEU A 269 24.79 29.13 -28.49
#